data_4ddde9b5be64839f60ffb2040fbe0b05
#
_entry.id   4ddde9b5be64839f60ffb2040fbe0b05
#
_cell.length_a   1.000
_cell.length_b   1.000
_cell.length_c   1.000
_cell.angle_alpha   90.00
_cell.angle_beta   90.00
_cell.angle_gamma   90.00
#
_symmetry.space_group_name_H-M   'P 1'
#
loop_
_entity.id
_entity.type
_entity.pdbx_description
1 polymer ?
#
loop_
_entity_poly.entity_id
_entity_poly.type
_entity_poly.pdbx_seq_one_letter_code
_entity_poly.pdbx_strand_id
1 'polypeptide(L)'
;YPEYKANREEMPEDLAAALPNLKRLCQAFRIPLLELDGYEADDIIGTLAHQADEAGGIENFMVTPDKDFGQLISEHSVMWKPGRRGNEHEIVDLSALCELWEIEHPDQVIDILGLMGDKSDNIPGIPGVGEKTARKLVAEWGSVENLLENTGALKGKLKERVIENADQARLSKELATIMKDVPVEQSIEDLALQERDDE
;
A
#
# COMPACT_ATOMS: atom_id res chain seq x y z
N TYR A 1 3.23 -15.43 8.38
CA TYR A 1 1.81 -15.82 8.20
C TYR A 1 1.69 -16.62 6.90
N PRO A 2 1.58 -17.97 6.99
CA PRO A 2 1.58 -18.84 5.79
C PRO A 2 0.39 -18.63 4.84
N GLU A 3 -0.71 -18.11 5.37
CA GLU A 3 -1.95 -17.87 4.61
C GLU A 3 -1.90 -16.57 3.79
N TYR A 4 -0.89 -15.70 4.01
CA TYR A 4 -0.74 -14.46 3.26
C TYR A 4 -0.59 -14.74 1.77
N LYS A 5 -1.46 -14.14 0.96
CA LYS A 5 -1.53 -14.33 -0.51
C LYS A 5 -1.73 -15.79 -0.97
N ALA A 6 -2.06 -16.74 -0.07
CA ALA A 6 -2.24 -18.15 -0.43
C ALA A 6 -3.43 -18.41 -1.36
N ASN A 7 -4.35 -17.47 -1.48
CA ASN A 7 -5.50 -17.51 -2.39
C ASN A 7 -5.22 -16.95 -3.79
N ARG A 8 -3.99 -16.47 -4.06
CA ARG A 8 -3.62 -15.98 -5.40
C ARG A 8 -3.43 -17.15 -6.36
N GLU A 9 -4.01 -17.01 -7.54
CA GLU A 9 -3.78 -17.96 -8.64
C GLU A 9 -2.37 -17.81 -9.19
N GLU A 10 -1.86 -18.89 -9.79
CA GLU A 10 -0.60 -18.86 -10.53
C GLU A 10 -0.71 -17.89 -11.70
N MET A 11 0.41 -17.22 -12.02
CA MET A 11 0.47 -16.33 -13.17
C MET A 11 0.17 -17.09 -14.46
N PRO A 12 -0.73 -16.61 -15.35
CA PRO A 12 -0.95 -17.21 -16.65
C PRO A 12 0.35 -17.40 -17.43
N GLU A 13 0.49 -18.55 -18.11
CA GLU A 13 1.73 -18.94 -18.80
C GLU A 13 2.17 -17.92 -19.87
N ASP A 14 1.22 -17.34 -20.60
CA ASP A 14 1.48 -16.32 -21.62
C ASP A 14 2.02 -15.02 -21.01
N LEU A 15 1.52 -14.63 -19.85
CA LEU A 15 2.02 -13.49 -19.10
C LEU A 15 3.42 -13.76 -18.55
N ALA A 16 3.65 -14.93 -17.97
CA ALA A 16 4.96 -15.34 -17.47
C ALA A 16 6.00 -15.33 -18.61
N ALA A 17 5.63 -15.80 -19.82
CA ALA A 17 6.49 -15.78 -21.00
C ALA A 17 6.76 -14.36 -21.54
N ALA A 18 5.88 -13.40 -21.27
CA ALA A 18 6.03 -12.02 -21.72
C ALA A 18 6.96 -11.19 -20.80
N LEU A 19 7.07 -11.52 -19.52
CA LEU A 19 7.85 -10.75 -18.53
C LEU A 19 9.31 -10.52 -18.94
N PRO A 20 10.08 -11.52 -19.44
CA PRO A 20 11.46 -11.30 -19.88
C PRO A 20 11.56 -10.28 -21.02
N ASN A 21 10.57 -10.25 -21.92
CA ASN A 21 10.54 -9.30 -23.03
C ASN A 21 10.21 -7.88 -22.52
N LEU A 22 9.31 -7.76 -21.55
CA LEU A 22 9.01 -6.48 -20.90
C LEU A 22 10.25 -5.91 -20.20
N LYS A 23 10.99 -6.73 -19.46
CA LYS A 23 12.25 -6.32 -18.81
C LYS A 23 13.29 -5.85 -19.85
N ARG A 24 13.46 -6.59 -20.95
CA ARG A 24 14.34 -6.17 -22.06
C ARG A 24 13.89 -4.84 -22.69
N LEU A 25 12.60 -4.62 -22.80
CA LEU A 25 12.06 -3.36 -23.30
C LEU A 25 12.40 -2.20 -22.39
N CYS A 26 12.19 -2.33 -21.07
CA CYS A 26 12.61 -1.34 -20.09
C CYS A 26 14.10 -1.02 -20.20
N GLN A 27 14.95 -2.05 -20.32
CA GLN A 27 16.39 -1.90 -20.49
C GLN A 27 16.74 -1.15 -21.79
N ALA A 28 16.09 -1.48 -22.91
CA ALA A 28 16.31 -0.80 -24.20
C ALA A 28 15.92 0.68 -24.16
N PHE A 29 14.89 1.01 -23.40
CA PHE A 29 14.49 2.40 -23.14
C PHE A 29 15.28 3.06 -22.00
N ARG A 30 16.25 2.36 -21.40
CA ARG A 30 17.03 2.81 -20.24
C ARG A 30 16.17 3.28 -19.07
N ILE A 31 15.01 2.63 -18.90
CA ILE A 31 14.14 2.85 -17.74
C ILE A 31 14.69 1.97 -16.61
N PRO A 32 15.03 2.55 -15.46
CA PRO A 32 15.48 1.78 -14.30
C PRO A 32 14.45 0.73 -13.90
N LEU A 33 14.92 -0.50 -13.67
CA LEU A 33 14.12 -1.62 -13.22
C LEU A 33 14.70 -2.14 -11.92
N LEU A 34 13.90 -2.13 -10.87
CA LEU A 34 14.30 -2.60 -9.56
C LEU A 34 13.57 -3.89 -9.22
N GLU A 35 14.33 -4.85 -8.73
CA GLU A 35 13.83 -6.12 -8.21
C GLU A 35 14.69 -6.46 -6.98
N LEU A 36 14.06 -6.93 -5.94
CA LEU A 36 14.74 -7.33 -4.71
C LEU A 36 14.11 -8.63 -4.19
N ASP A 37 14.91 -9.69 -4.14
CA ASP A 37 14.46 -10.99 -3.67
C ASP A 37 14.01 -10.93 -2.21
N GLY A 38 12.86 -11.49 -1.92
CA GLY A 38 12.30 -11.55 -0.57
C GLY A 38 11.47 -10.34 -0.14
N TYR A 39 11.34 -9.33 -1.01
CA TYR A 39 10.52 -8.14 -0.79
C TYR A 39 9.48 -7.96 -1.92
N GLU A 40 8.41 -7.26 -1.61
CA GLU A 40 7.40 -6.93 -2.60
C GLU A 40 7.77 -5.65 -3.36
N ALA A 41 7.17 -5.47 -4.55
CA ALA A 41 7.34 -4.22 -5.30
C ALA A 41 6.85 -3.01 -4.48
N ASP A 42 5.82 -3.20 -3.68
CA ASP A 42 5.23 -2.20 -2.80
C ASP A 42 6.23 -1.69 -1.76
N ASP A 43 7.05 -2.60 -1.20
CA ASP A 43 8.10 -2.27 -0.23
C ASP A 43 9.23 -1.48 -0.88
N ILE A 44 9.62 -1.84 -2.12
CA ILE A 44 10.62 -1.10 -2.89
C ILE A 44 10.12 0.32 -3.16
N ILE A 45 8.88 0.45 -3.64
CA ILE A 45 8.26 1.75 -3.93
C ILE A 45 8.11 2.57 -2.65
N GLY A 46 7.66 1.94 -1.55
CA GLY A 46 7.54 2.60 -0.24
C GLY A 46 8.86 3.14 0.28
N THR A 47 9.93 2.37 0.11
CA THR A 47 11.29 2.79 0.49
C THR A 47 11.78 3.96 -0.35
N LEU A 48 11.61 3.90 -1.67
CA LEU A 48 12.03 4.99 -2.55
C LEU A 48 11.22 6.27 -2.34
N ALA A 49 9.90 6.15 -2.14
CA ALA A 49 9.05 7.29 -1.83
C ALA A 49 9.47 7.97 -0.52
N HIS A 50 9.77 7.17 0.51
CA HIS A 50 10.26 7.66 1.79
C HIS A 50 11.62 8.36 1.66
N GLN A 51 12.57 7.78 0.94
CA GLN A 51 13.88 8.39 0.68
C GLN A 51 13.76 9.72 -0.08
N ALA A 52 12.84 9.80 -1.06
CA ALA A 52 12.59 11.02 -1.81
C ALA A 52 11.98 12.13 -0.93
N ASP A 53 11.05 11.77 -0.05
CA ASP A 53 10.47 12.69 0.93
C ASP A 53 11.53 13.22 1.90
N GLU A 54 12.44 12.35 2.40
CA GLU A 54 13.55 12.75 3.28
C GLU A 54 14.59 13.63 2.58
N ALA A 55 14.90 13.35 1.31
CA ALA A 55 15.83 14.17 0.53
C ALA A 55 15.28 15.57 0.26
N GLY A 56 13.97 15.71 0.17
CA GLY A 56 13.28 16.96 -0.13
C GLY A 56 13.44 17.44 -1.57
N GLY A 57 12.46 18.22 -2.03
CA GLY A 57 12.51 18.83 -3.38
C GLY A 57 12.24 17.83 -4.52
N ILE A 58 11.75 16.64 -4.23
CA ILE A 58 11.35 15.61 -5.19
C ILE A 58 9.85 15.38 -5.09
N GLU A 59 9.16 15.48 -6.23
CA GLU A 59 7.75 15.13 -6.34
C GLU A 59 7.60 13.68 -6.81
N ASN A 60 6.93 12.85 -6.02
CA ASN A 60 6.70 11.45 -6.30
C ASN A 60 5.31 11.18 -6.87
N PHE A 61 5.26 10.49 -8.00
CA PHE A 61 4.03 10.01 -8.61
C PHE A 61 4.01 8.48 -8.59
N MET A 62 3.32 7.89 -7.63
CA MET A 62 3.11 6.44 -7.55
C MET A 62 2.00 6.03 -8.52
N VAL A 63 2.38 5.47 -9.67
CA VAL A 63 1.43 5.10 -10.73
C VAL A 63 0.82 3.73 -10.40
N THR A 64 -0.27 3.75 -9.66
CA THR A 64 -0.95 2.53 -9.19
C THR A 64 -2.43 2.77 -8.91
N PRO A 65 -3.32 1.80 -9.18
CA PRO A 65 -4.70 1.82 -8.71
C PRO A 65 -4.86 1.24 -7.30
N ASP A 66 -3.78 0.72 -6.68
CA ASP A 66 -3.84 0.00 -5.42
C ASP A 66 -4.05 0.97 -4.25
N LYS A 67 -5.12 0.73 -3.48
CA LYS A 67 -5.51 1.55 -2.34
C LYS A 67 -4.50 1.54 -1.20
N ASP A 68 -3.70 0.48 -1.12
CA ASP A 68 -2.75 0.28 -0.01
C ASP A 68 -1.62 1.31 -0.05
N PHE A 69 -1.32 1.84 -1.24
CA PHE A 69 -0.39 2.96 -1.44
C PHE A 69 -0.87 4.28 -0.83
N GLY A 70 -2.13 4.36 -0.38
CA GLY A 70 -2.62 5.51 0.38
C GLY A 70 -1.78 5.82 1.62
N GLN A 71 -1.18 4.80 2.25
CA GLN A 71 -0.28 4.94 3.40
C GLN A 71 1.06 5.62 3.08
N LEU A 72 1.40 5.75 1.80
CA LEU A 72 2.65 6.36 1.31
C LEU A 72 2.45 7.81 0.84
N ILE A 73 1.23 8.31 0.83
CA ILE A 73 0.93 9.68 0.39
C ILE A 73 1.47 10.66 1.43
N SER A 74 2.15 11.70 0.95
CA SER A 74 2.72 12.78 1.74
C SER A 74 2.46 14.15 1.07
N GLU A 75 3.12 15.21 1.55
CA GLU A 75 3.11 16.52 0.88
C GLU A 75 3.78 16.47 -0.51
N HIS A 76 4.69 15.51 -0.74
CA HIS A 76 5.47 15.37 -1.98
C HIS A 76 5.21 14.07 -2.73
N SER A 77 4.47 13.14 -2.14
CA SER A 77 4.16 11.83 -2.71
C SER A 77 2.67 11.70 -2.97
N VAL A 78 2.28 11.50 -4.22
CA VAL A 78 0.88 11.36 -4.63
C VAL A 78 0.64 10.06 -5.40
N MET A 79 -0.58 9.53 -5.33
CA MET A 79 -0.99 8.43 -6.20
C MET A 79 -1.53 8.98 -7.52
N TRP A 80 -1.02 8.44 -8.62
CA TRP A 80 -1.55 8.66 -9.96
C TRP A 80 -2.27 7.39 -10.43
N LYS A 81 -3.61 7.42 -10.41
CA LYS A 81 -4.44 6.27 -10.81
C LYS A 81 -4.73 6.33 -12.29
N PRO A 82 -4.26 5.36 -13.08
CA PRO A 82 -4.57 5.30 -14.50
C PRO A 82 -6.08 5.18 -14.75
N GLY A 83 -6.60 5.98 -15.65
CA GLY A 83 -8.01 5.90 -16.06
C GLY A 83 -8.33 4.58 -16.76
N ARG A 84 -9.54 4.07 -16.56
CA ARG A 84 -10.00 2.85 -17.25
C ARG A 84 -10.65 3.21 -18.58
N ARG A 85 -10.33 2.48 -19.65
CA ARG A 85 -10.97 2.58 -20.98
C ARG A 85 -10.95 3.98 -21.59
N GLY A 86 -9.85 4.73 -21.43
CA GLY A 86 -9.70 6.07 -22.00
C GLY A 86 -10.32 7.20 -21.17
N ASN A 87 -10.77 6.91 -19.97
CA ASN A 87 -11.11 7.94 -18.99
C ASN A 87 -9.85 8.69 -18.55
N GLU A 88 -10.05 9.89 -18.02
CA GLU A 88 -8.97 10.68 -17.42
C GLU A 88 -8.36 9.94 -16.23
N HIS A 89 -7.08 10.20 -15.95
CA HIS A 89 -6.41 9.73 -14.73
C HIS A 89 -6.95 10.50 -13.51
N GLU A 90 -6.81 9.90 -12.35
CA GLU A 90 -7.13 10.50 -11.05
C GLU A 90 -5.82 10.68 -10.27
N ILE A 91 -5.59 11.87 -9.74
CA ILE A 91 -4.51 12.12 -8.78
C ILE A 91 -5.12 12.17 -7.39
N VAL A 92 -4.58 11.35 -6.49
CA VAL A 92 -4.95 11.34 -5.09
C VAL A 92 -3.78 11.89 -4.28
N ASP A 93 -3.92 13.13 -3.87
CA ASP A 93 -3.02 13.80 -2.95
C ASP A 93 -3.43 13.59 -1.48
N LEU A 94 -2.71 14.19 -0.56
CA LEU A 94 -2.96 14.10 0.89
C LEU A 94 -4.38 14.55 1.27
N SER A 95 -4.86 15.66 0.70
CA SER A 95 -6.19 16.18 0.99
C SER A 95 -7.29 15.26 0.47
N ALA A 96 -7.14 14.81 -0.78
CA ALA A 96 -8.08 13.88 -1.41
C ALA A 96 -8.12 12.53 -0.69
N LEU A 97 -6.96 12.02 -0.24
CA LEU A 97 -6.90 10.79 0.56
C LEU A 97 -7.66 10.94 1.88
N CYS A 98 -7.36 11.99 2.63
CA CYS A 98 -7.97 12.23 3.94
C CYS A 98 -9.49 12.39 3.83
N GLU A 99 -9.97 13.09 2.80
CA GLU A 99 -11.41 13.22 2.52
C GLU A 99 -12.03 11.88 2.11
N LEU A 100 -11.40 11.16 1.18
CA LEU A 100 -11.91 9.89 0.66
C LEU A 100 -12.03 8.81 1.75
N TRP A 101 -11.05 8.75 2.64
CA TRP A 101 -10.99 7.72 3.69
C TRP A 101 -11.57 8.18 5.04
N GLU A 102 -11.95 9.45 5.16
CA GLU A 102 -12.44 10.06 6.42
C GLU A 102 -11.40 9.92 7.55
N ILE A 103 -10.12 10.22 7.24
CA ILE A 103 -8.96 10.11 8.14
C ILE A 103 -8.27 11.45 8.30
N GLU A 104 -7.48 11.59 9.35
CA GLU A 104 -6.67 12.79 9.64
C GLU A 104 -5.23 12.65 9.13
N HIS A 105 -4.74 11.42 8.98
CA HIS A 105 -3.37 11.13 8.61
C HIS A 105 -3.25 9.89 7.72
N PRO A 106 -2.34 9.86 6.71
CA PRO A 106 -2.16 8.70 5.81
C PRO A 106 -1.87 7.37 6.52
N ASP A 107 -1.14 7.40 7.63
CA ASP A 107 -0.84 6.20 8.43
C ASP A 107 -2.11 5.48 8.92
N GLN A 108 -3.24 6.19 9.02
CA GLN A 108 -4.51 5.59 9.43
C GLN A 108 -5.11 4.66 8.36
N VAL A 109 -4.62 4.70 7.12
CA VAL A 109 -4.95 3.70 6.09
C VAL A 109 -4.58 2.31 6.56
N ILE A 110 -3.39 2.15 7.18
CA ILE A 110 -2.92 0.87 7.72
C ILE A 110 -3.86 0.36 8.82
N ASP A 111 -4.33 1.25 9.69
CA ASP A 111 -5.28 0.91 10.76
C ASP A 111 -6.62 0.44 10.21
N ILE A 112 -7.13 1.11 9.18
CA ILE A 112 -8.37 0.70 8.51
C ILE A 112 -8.21 -0.68 7.86
N LEU A 113 -7.11 -0.91 7.14
CA LEU A 113 -6.79 -2.21 6.52
C LEU A 113 -6.62 -3.30 7.58
N GLY A 114 -5.94 -3.01 8.68
CA GLY A 114 -5.78 -3.93 9.81
C GLY A 114 -7.11 -4.39 10.42
N LEU A 115 -8.08 -3.46 10.52
CA LEU A 115 -9.41 -3.78 11.05
C LEU A 115 -10.30 -4.50 10.04
N MET A 116 -10.35 -4.07 8.78
CA MET A 116 -11.25 -4.66 7.79
C MET A 116 -10.64 -5.88 7.08
N GLY A 117 -9.33 -6.05 7.10
CA GLY A 117 -8.61 -7.03 6.32
C GLY A 117 -8.56 -6.71 4.83
N ASP A 118 -7.87 -7.57 4.08
CA ASP A 118 -7.87 -7.54 2.62
C ASP A 118 -8.05 -8.95 2.04
N LYS A 119 -9.11 -9.13 1.26
CA LYS A 119 -9.42 -10.42 0.64
C LYS A 119 -8.45 -10.76 -0.50
N SER A 120 -7.92 -9.75 -1.19
CA SER A 120 -6.98 -9.95 -2.30
C SER A 120 -5.69 -10.58 -1.81
N ASP A 121 -5.24 -10.15 -0.63
CA ASP A 121 -3.99 -10.57 -0.01
C ASP A 121 -4.20 -11.60 1.11
N ASN A 122 -5.43 -12.03 1.29
CA ASN A 122 -5.82 -12.96 2.35
C ASN A 122 -5.45 -12.46 3.75
N ILE A 123 -5.59 -11.15 3.95
CA ILE A 123 -5.43 -10.50 5.26
C ILE A 123 -6.77 -10.59 6.01
N PRO A 124 -6.80 -11.21 7.20
CA PRO A 124 -8.07 -11.60 7.79
C PRO A 124 -8.90 -10.44 8.36
N GLY A 125 -8.29 -9.39 8.92
CA GLY A 125 -9.00 -8.34 9.64
C GLY A 125 -9.81 -8.86 10.84
N ILE A 126 -10.78 -8.07 11.29
CA ILE A 126 -11.74 -8.50 12.31
C ILE A 126 -13.02 -9.00 11.63
N PRO A 127 -13.46 -10.25 11.88
CA PRO A 127 -14.66 -10.80 11.26
C PRO A 127 -15.90 -9.92 11.45
N GLY A 128 -16.52 -9.51 10.33
CA GLY A 128 -17.70 -8.65 10.33
C GLY A 128 -17.43 -7.16 10.57
N VAL A 129 -16.16 -6.74 10.56
CA VAL A 129 -15.75 -5.35 10.42
C VAL A 129 -15.40 -5.11 8.96
N GLY A 130 -16.25 -4.38 8.25
CA GLY A 130 -15.97 -3.93 6.88
C GLY A 130 -15.49 -2.48 6.87
N GLU A 131 -15.14 -1.98 5.70
CA GLU A 131 -14.55 -0.66 5.46
C GLU A 131 -15.27 0.47 6.22
N LYS A 132 -16.61 0.57 6.10
CA LYS A 132 -17.38 1.61 6.78
C LYS A 132 -17.25 1.56 8.31
N THR A 133 -17.18 0.36 8.88
CA THR A 133 -17.01 0.20 10.33
C THR A 133 -15.60 0.49 10.74
N ALA A 134 -14.61 0.02 9.98
CA ALA A 134 -13.19 0.29 10.22
C ALA A 134 -12.89 1.78 10.21
N ARG A 135 -13.36 2.52 9.19
CA ARG A 135 -13.21 3.99 9.11
C ARG A 135 -13.79 4.70 10.33
N LYS A 136 -15.00 4.33 10.77
CA LYS A 136 -15.60 4.92 11.98
C LYS A 136 -14.78 4.64 13.23
N LEU A 137 -14.27 3.41 13.36
CA LEU A 137 -13.43 3.07 14.51
C LEU A 137 -12.12 3.84 14.50
N VAL A 138 -11.48 3.98 13.35
CA VAL A 138 -10.23 4.75 13.23
C VAL A 138 -10.49 6.25 13.44
N ALA A 139 -11.57 6.80 12.90
CA ALA A 139 -11.93 8.19 13.16
C ALA A 139 -12.23 8.48 14.65
N GLU A 140 -12.77 7.50 15.39
CA GLU A 140 -13.08 7.64 16.82
C GLU A 140 -11.85 7.41 17.72
N TRP A 141 -11.00 6.42 17.37
CA TRP A 141 -9.91 5.93 18.22
C TRP A 141 -8.50 6.24 17.69
N GLY A 142 -8.37 6.69 16.46
CA GLY A 142 -7.10 7.05 15.81
C GLY A 142 -6.30 5.87 15.31
N SER A 143 -6.21 4.78 16.07
CA SER A 143 -5.42 3.59 15.72
C SER A 143 -6.03 2.30 16.25
N VAL A 144 -5.57 1.16 15.69
CA VAL A 144 -5.92 -0.19 16.18
C VAL A 144 -5.51 -0.36 17.62
N GLU A 145 -4.32 0.09 18.01
CA GLU A 145 -3.78 -0.05 19.36
C GLU A 145 -4.67 0.67 20.37
N ASN A 146 -4.98 1.94 20.10
CA ASN A 146 -5.83 2.73 20.99
C ASN A 146 -7.27 2.17 21.08
N LEU A 147 -7.82 1.66 19.98
CA LEU A 147 -9.10 0.94 19.98
C LEU A 147 -9.05 -0.29 20.91
N LEU A 148 -7.98 -1.08 20.82
CA LEU A 148 -7.82 -2.31 21.61
C LEU A 148 -7.63 -2.03 23.11
N GLU A 149 -6.97 -0.94 23.46
CA GLU A 149 -6.81 -0.50 24.85
C GLU A 149 -8.13 0.03 25.44
N ASN A 150 -9.04 0.53 24.61
CA ASN A 150 -10.29 1.14 25.04
C ASN A 150 -11.54 0.33 24.71
N THR A 151 -11.43 -0.98 24.54
CA THR A 151 -12.55 -1.88 24.21
C THR A 151 -13.71 -1.80 25.22
N GLY A 152 -13.45 -1.29 26.44
CA GLY A 152 -14.48 -1.03 27.45
C GLY A 152 -15.60 -0.11 27.00
N ALA A 153 -15.31 0.84 26.10
CA ALA A 153 -16.26 1.81 25.58
C ALA A 153 -17.14 1.23 24.46
N LEU A 154 -16.71 0.14 23.81
CA LEU A 154 -17.49 -0.54 22.79
C LEU A 154 -18.68 -1.28 23.37
N LYS A 155 -19.72 -1.53 22.58
CA LYS A 155 -20.96 -2.18 22.98
C LYS A 155 -21.33 -3.35 22.06
N GLY A 156 -22.06 -4.29 22.62
CA GLY A 156 -22.69 -5.40 21.90
C GLY A 156 -21.66 -6.28 21.15
N LYS A 157 -22.11 -6.85 20.03
CA LYS A 157 -21.31 -7.79 19.23
C LYS A 157 -20.02 -7.21 18.68
N LEU A 158 -19.94 -5.90 18.48
CA LEU A 158 -18.70 -5.25 18.02
C LEU A 158 -17.61 -5.37 19.07
N LYS A 159 -17.96 -5.09 20.35
CA LYS A 159 -17.03 -5.26 21.47
C LYS A 159 -16.49 -6.68 21.55
N GLU A 160 -17.37 -7.67 21.52
CA GLU A 160 -17.01 -9.07 21.58
C GLU A 160 -16.01 -9.43 20.46
N ARG A 161 -16.33 -9.07 19.21
CA ARG A 161 -15.48 -9.33 18.05
C ARG A 161 -14.11 -8.67 18.14
N VAL A 162 -14.05 -7.42 18.57
CA VAL A 162 -12.79 -6.67 18.70
C VAL A 162 -11.91 -7.32 19.77
N ILE A 163 -12.49 -7.72 20.91
CA ILE A 163 -11.73 -8.39 21.97
C ILE A 163 -11.24 -9.78 21.52
N GLU A 164 -12.12 -10.58 20.93
CA GLU A 164 -11.81 -11.95 20.51
C GLU A 164 -10.75 -12.00 19.38
N ASN A 165 -10.68 -10.95 18.56
CA ASN A 165 -9.80 -10.90 17.39
C ASN A 165 -8.70 -9.83 17.51
N ALA A 166 -8.32 -9.45 18.74
CA ALA A 166 -7.34 -8.41 18.98
C ALA A 166 -5.96 -8.70 18.33
N ASP A 167 -5.47 -9.94 18.50
CA ASP A 167 -4.18 -10.36 17.92
C ASP A 167 -4.26 -10.47 16.40
N GLN A 168 -5.41 -10.87 15.87
CA GLN A 168 -5.65 -10.92 14.42
C GLN A 168 -5.67 -9.51 13.81
N ALA A 169 -6.22 -8.51 14.51
CA ALA A 169 -6.18 -7.12 14.07
C ALA A 169 -4.75 -6.57 14.01
N ARG A 170 -3.93 -6.87 15.02
CA ARG A 170 -2.50 -6.48 15.03
C ARG A 170 -1.73 -7.14 13.90
N LEU A 171 -1.90 -8.46 13.72
CA LEU A 171 -1.29 -9.19 12.61
C LEU A 171 -1.73 -8.62 11.26
N SER A 172 -3.01 -8.33 11.10
CA SER A 172 -3.55 -7.76 9.86
C SER A 172 -2.98 -6.37 9.57
N LYS A 173 -2.80 -5.54 10.60
CA LYS A 173 -2.13 -4.25 10.47
C LYS A 173 -0.68 -4.42 10.05
N GLU A 174 0.06 -5.34 10.65
CA GLU A 174 1.45 -5.66 10.28
C GLU A 174 1.54 -6.11 8.82
N LEU A 175 0.66 -7.02 8.38
CA LEU A 175 0.64 -7.53 7.00
C LEU A 175 0.24 -6.48 5.96
N ALA A 176 -0.56 -5.48 6.33
CA ALA A 176 -0.96 -4.38 5.47
C ALA A 176 0.06 -3.24 5.41
N THR A 177 1.06 -3.26 6.29
CA THR A 177 2.07 -2.20 6.36
C THR A 177 3.15 -2.40 5.32
N ILE A 178 3.30 -1.44 4.41
CA ILE A 178 4.37 -1.39 3.43
C ILE A 178 5.68 -1.00 4.13
N MET A 179 6.74 -1.78 3.92
CA MET A 179 8.07 -1.47 4.44
C MET A 179 8.66 -0.24 3.73
N LYS A 180 9.37 0.60 4.50
CA LYS A 180 9.95 1.84 3.99
C LYS A 180 11.48 1.88 4.16
N ASP A 181 12.09 0.74 4.48
CA ASP A 181 13.50 0.59 4.85
C ASP A 181 14.16 -0.67 4.25
N VAL A 182 13.63 -1.17 3.12
CA VAL A 182 14.22 -2.33 2.45
C VAL A 182 15.58 -1.96 1.84
N PRO A 183 16.53 -2.90 1.75
CA PRO A 183 17.91 -2.62 1.33
C PRO A 183 18.01 -2.43 -0.20
N VAL A 184 17.39 -1.37 -0.73
CA VAL A 184 17.56 -0.95 -2.12
C VAL A 184 18.97 -0.38 -2.28
N GLU A 185 19.75 -0.93 -3.22
CA GLU A 185 21.14 -0.51 -3.44
C GLU A 185 21.24 0.80 -4.24
N GLN A 186 20.24 1.07 -5.09
CA GLN A 186 20.20 2.25 -5.95
C GLN A 186 19.81 3.49 -5.17
N SER A 187 20.56 4.56 -5.35
CA SER A 187 20.15 5.89 -4.90
C SER A 187 19.07 6.50 -5.83
N ILE A 188 18.41 7.54 -5.38
CA ILE A 188 17.42 8.27 -6.23
C ILE A 188 18.09 8.84 -7.47
N GLU A 189 19.34 9.30 -7.36
CA GLU A 189 20.11 9.82 -8.48
C GLU A 189 20.41 8.74 -9.54
N ASP A 190 20.59 7.49 -9.14
CA ASP A 190 20.83 6.36 -10.05
C ASP A 190 19.57 6.03 -10.88
N LEU A 191 18.40 6.48 -10.44
CA LEU A 191 17.12 6.28 -11.13
C LEU A 191 16.84 7.35 -12.20
N ALA A 192 17.78 8.28 -12.42
CA ALA A 192 17.61 9.29 -13.45
C ALA A 192 17.46 8.64 -14.84
N LEU A 193 16.39 9.05 -15.56
CA LEU A 193 16.14 8.57 -16.91
C LEU A 193 17.30 8.98 -17.82
N GLN A 194 17.88 8.02 -18.50
CA GLN A 194 18.97 8.23 -19.44
C GLN A 194 18.40 8.36 -20.86
N GLU A 195 19.15 9.07 -21.73
CA GLU A 195 18.83 9.08 -23.16
C GLU A 195 18.87 7.65 -23.71
N ARG A 196 17.84 7.30 -24.47
CA ARG A 196 17.77 5.98 -25.11
C ARG A 196 18.89 5.83 -26.15
N ASP A 197 19.30 4.59 -26.37
CA ASP A 197 20.22 4.23 -27.44
C ASP A 197 19.40 4.04 -28.72
N ASP A 198 19.60 4.88 -29.71
CA ASP A 198 18.88 4.86 -30.99
C ASP A 198 19.61 4.01 -32.06
N GLU A 199 20.67 3.23 -31.70
CA GLU A 199 21.40 2.32 -32.60
C GLU A 199 20.78 0.92 -32.72
#